data_ac3e4509e8198cf5d0d04af77b832a19
#
_entry.id   ac3e4509e8198cf5d0d04af77b832a19
#
_cell.length_a   1.000
_cell.length_b   1.000
_cell.length_c   1.000
_cell.angle_alpha   90.00
_cell.angle_beta   90.00
_cell.angle_gamma   90.00
#
_symmetry.space_group_name_H-M   'P 1'
#
loop_
_entity.id
_entity.type
_entity.pdbx_description
1 polymer ?
#
loop_
_entity_poly.entity_id
_entity_poly.type
_entity_poly.pdbx_seq_one_letter_code
_entity_poly.pdbx_strand_id
1 'polypeptide(L)'
;MSNAISVQSLSKRFGDHQAVDRVSFEVPKGAVVGLIGPNGAGKTTALKAILGLSAFEGTVEVLGKSPRSAPHQMMTSVGYISDVGILPRWLKVNDALKFTQAIHPQFDLEKAHAILAKTDIPLKQRVKALSKGMVTQLHLALVLAMDVQLLILDEPTLGLDIVYRSQFYQQILNEFLSEDRTLLISTHQVEEIESLLTHLIFIDQGKIRLDAALDDVYSRYRAVDVVKSQMSAARGLKPLSEQAQIEGACMIFDGVSAESLAELGTTRRVGIAELFVAMMTRETKSTASI
;
A
#
# COMPACT_ATOMS: atom_id res chain seq x y z
N MET A 1 11.84 -17.60 -3.81
CA MET A 1 12.18 -16.33 -3.10
C MET A 1 11.63 -16.45 -1.70
N SER A 2 12.27 -15.87 -0.69
CA SER A 2 11.74 -15.88 0.68
C SER A 2 10.79 -14.70 0.88
N ASN A 3 9.70 -14.90 1.64
CA ASN A 3 8.73 -13.84 1.91
C ASN A 3 9.06 -13.06 3.17
N ALA A 4 8.80 -11.76 3.16
CA ALA A 4 8.83 -10.91 4.34
C ALA A 4 7.53 -11.05 5.15
N ILE A 5 6.39 -11.24 4.46
CA ILE A 5 5.10 -11.53 5.07
C ILE A 5 4.47 -12.70 4.31
N SER A 6 3.93 -13.67 5.04
CA SER A 6 3.06 -14.72 4.51
C SER A 6 1.75 -14.73 5.29
N VAL A 7 0.66 -14.64 4.57
CA VAL A 7 -0.71 -14.62 5.12
C VAL A 7 -1.50 -15.76 4.52
N GLN A 8 -2.08 -16.63 5.38
CA GLN A 8 -2.87 -17.79 4.95
C GLN A 8 -4.22 -17.78 5.65
N SER A 9 -5.29 -17.69 4.86
CA SER A 9 -6.69 -17.72 5.30
C SER A 9 -7.00 -16.75 6.45
N LEU A 10 -6.38 -15.57 6.44
CA LEU A 10 -6.60 -14.55 7.45
C LEU A 10 -8.05 -14.10 7.44
N SER A 11 -8.71 -14.20 8.59
CA SER A 11 -10.06 -13.72 8.80
C SER A 11 -10.16 -12.84 10.06
N LYS A 12 -10.96 -11.76 9.93
CA LYS A 12 -11.27 -10.87 11.05
C LYS A 12 -12.70 -10.40 11.00
N ARG A 13 -13.38 -10.57 12.14
CA ARG A 13 -14.78 -10.18 12.34
C ARG A 13 -14.92 -9.18 13.48
N PHE A 14 -15.84 -8.23 13.35
CA PHE A 14 -16.26 -7.30 14.39
C PHE A 14 -17.79 -7.42 14.55
N GLY A 15 -18.26 -8.07 15.60
CA GLY A 15 -19.67 -8.42 15.74
C GLY A 15 -20.14 -9.22 14.52
N ASP A 16 -21.14 -8.73 13.80
CA ASP A 16 -21.66 -9.38 12.58
C ASP A 16 -20.93 -8.97 11.29
N HIS A 17 -20.06 -7.97 11.35
CA HIS A 17 -19.32 -7.49 10.19
C HIS A 17 -18.04 -8.27 9.95
N GLN A 18 -17.93 -8.94 8.78
CA GLN A 18 -16.72 -9.62 8.31
C GLN A 18 -15.82 -8.58 7.62
N ALA A 19 -14.82 -8.08 8.34
CA ALA A 19 -13.93 -7.04 7.82
C ALA A 19 -12.81 -7.59 6.92
N VAL A 20 -12.37 -8.84 7.16
CA VAL A 20 -11.41 -9.58 6.32
C VAL A 20 -11.88 -11.03 6.27
N ASP A 21 -12.05 -11.60 5.06
CA ASP A 21 -12.63 -12.92 4.83
C ASP A 21 -11.64 -13.85 4.12
N ARG A 22 -10.95 -14.70 4.89
CA ARG A 22 -10.04 -15.76 4.44
C ARG A 22 -9.03 -15.31 3.38
N VAL A 23 -8.45 -14.12 3.57
CA VAL A 23 -7.45 -13.61 2.63
C VAL A 23 -6.13 -14.36 2.77
N SER A 24 -5.50 -14.63 1.63
CA SER A 24 -4.17 -15.21 1.54
C SER A 24 -3.36 -14.41 0.53
N PHE A 25 -2.15 -14.01 0.90
CA PHE A 25 -1.22 -13.28 0.03
C PHE A 25 0.20 -13.33 0.59
N GLU A 26 1.16 -12.96 -0.24
CA GLU A 26 2.56 -12.94 0.12
C GLU A 26 3.19 -11.59 -0.19
N VAL A 27 4.13 -11.16 0.66
CA VAL A 27 4.97 -9.97 0.45
C VAL A 27 6.40 -10.47 0.29
N PRO A 28 6.96 -10.46 -0.94
CA PRO A 28 8.33 -10.90 -1.15
C PRO A 28 9.34 -9.99 -0.43
N LYS A 29 10.47 -10.56 0.04
CA LYS A 29 11.57 -9.75 0.58
C LYS A 29 12.15 -8.84 -0.49
N GLY A 30 12.50 -7.60 -0.11
CA GLY A 30 13.03 -6.59 -1.01
C GLY A 30 11.99 -5.94 -1.91
N ALA A 31 10.71 -6.35 -1.84
CA ALA A 31 9.65 -5.79 -2.65
C ALA A 31 9.07 -4.50 -2.06
N VAL A 32 8.57 -3.64 -2.94
CA VAL A 32 7.68 -2.52 -2.61
C VAL A 32 6.26 -2.92 -3.02
N VAL A 33 5.42 -3.23 -2.03
CA VAL A 33 4.09 -3.79 -2.24
C VAL A 33 3.00 -2.78 -1.91
N GLY A 34 2.08 -2.57 -2.83
CA GLY A 34 0.88 -1.75 -2.62
C GLY A 34 -0.33 -2.62 -2.22
N LEU A 35 -0.86 -2.43 -1.01
CA LEU A 35 -2.16 -2.96 -0.60
C LEU A 35 -3.24 -1.92 -0.91
N ILE A 36 -3.90 -2.08 -2.06
CA ILE A 36 -4.76 -1.08 -2.66
C ILE A 36 -6.23 -1.48 -2.50
N GLY A 37 -7.06 -0.55 -2.08
CA GLY A 37 -8.49 -0.77 -1.92
C GLY A 37 -9.23 0.46 -1.44
N PRO A 38 -10.56 0.53 -1.60
CA PRO A 38 -11.35 1.65 -1.13
C PRO A 38 -11.35 1.75 0.40
N ASN A 39 -11.88 2.86 0.93
CA ASN A 39 -12.10 2.99 2.36
C ASN A 39 -13.11 1.91 2.82
N GLY A 40 -12.79 1.24 3.92
CA GLY A 40 -13.58 0.12 4.42
C GLY A 40 -13.29 -1.25 3.77
N ALA A 41 -12.37 -1.35 2.81
CA ALA A 41 -12.04 -2.62 2.15
C ALA A 41 -11.37 -3.66 3.06
N GLY A 42 -10.91 -3.27 4.27
CA GLY A 42 -10.24 -4.17 5.22
C GLY A 42 -8.73 -3.98 5.33
N LYS A 43 -8.11 -3.00 4.61
CA LYS A 43 -6.66 -2.73 4.60
C LYS A 43 -6.07 -2.61 6.01
N THR A 44 -6.49 -1.59 6.77
CA THR A 44 -6.03 -1.34 8.16
C THR A 44 -6.29 -2.55 9.07
N THR A 45 -7.41 -3.24 8.88
CA THR A 45 -7.74 -4.45 9.66
C THR A 45 -6.74 -5.57 9.38
N ALA A 46 -6.41 -5.82 8.11
CA ALA A 46 -5.40 -6.80 7.71
C ALA A 46 -4.01 -6.42 8.25
N LEU A 47 -3.60 -5.15 8.12
CA LEU A 47 -2.31 -4.68 8.64
C LEU A 47 -2.21 -4.83 10.16
N LYS A 48 -3.26 -4.47 10.91
CA LYS A 48 -3.28 -4.66 12.37
C LYS A 48 -3.21 -6.14 12.79
N ALA A 49 -3.82 -7.03 12.01
CA ALA A 49 -3.70 -8.47 12.24
C ALA A 49 -2.28 -8.98 11.97
N ILE A 50 -1.65 -8.56 10.86
CA ILE A 50 -0.27 -8.87 10.49
C ILE A 50 0.72 -8.41 11.58
N LEU A 51 0.47 -7.23 12.17
CA LEU A 51 1.29 -6.68 13.25
C LEU A 51 0.99 -7.30 14.63
N GLY A 52 0.00 -8.19 14.75
CA GLY A 52 -0.42 -8.76 16.04
C GLY A 52 -1.15 -7.76 16.95
N LEU A 53 -1.56 -6.60 16.41
CA LEU A 53 -2.29 -5.56 17.14
C LEU A 53 -3.80 -5.85 17.25
N SER A 54 -4.28 -6.89 16.56
CA SER A 54 -5.67 -7.34 16.58
C SER A 54 -5.74 -8.86 16.51
N ALA A 55 -6.61 -9.49 17.28
CA ALA A 55 -6.87 -10.92 17.17
C ALA A 55 -7.48 -11.25 15.79
N PHE A 56 -7.09 -12.38 15.22
CA PHE A 56 -7.49 -12.86 13.90
C PHE A 56 -7.56 -14.39 13.85
N GLU A 57 -8.19 -14.95 12.82
CA GLU A 57 -8.13 -16.37 12.48
C GLU A 57 -7.19 -16.57 11.28
N GLY A 58 -6.69 -17.79 11.07
CA GLY A 58 -5.71 -18.12 10.04
C GLY A 58 -4.27 -18.06 10.52
N THR A 59 -3.32 -18.08 9.60
CA THR A 59 -1.87 -18.06 9.89
C THR A 59 -1.22 -16.82 9.29
N VAL A 60 -0.35 -16.18 10.07
CA VAL A 60 0.46 -15.03 9.65
C VAL A 60 1.88 -15.23 10.13
N GLU A 61 2.83 -15.06 9.21
CA GLU A 61 4.25 -14.99 9.49
C GLU A 61 4.82 -13.68 8.97
N VAL A 62 5.63 -13.02 9.78
CA VAL A 62 6.33 -11.78 9.44
C VAL A 62 7.80 -11.95 9.75
N LEU A 63 8.67 -11.86 8.74
CA LEU A 63 10.10 -12.14 8.84
C LEU A 63 10.40 -13.48 9.53
N GLY A 64 9.59 -14.52 9.21
CA GLY A 64 9.69 -15.87 9.78
C GLY A 64 9.21 -16.00 11.23
N LYS A 65 8.52 -15.00 11.77
CA LYS A 65 7.99 -14.99 13.13
C LYS A 65 6.47 -14.84 13.13
N SER A 66 5.81 -15.53 14.04
CA SER A 66 4.36 -15.37 14.23
C SER A 66 4.06 -14.16 15.13
N PRO A 67 3.17 -13.24 14.72
CA PRO A 67 2.77 -12.11 15.55
C PRO A 67 2.02 -12.51 16.82
N ARG A 68 1.52 -13.76 16.91
CA ARG A 68 0.87 -14.29 18.12
C ARG A 68 1.84 -14.79 19.17
N SER A 69 2.91 -15.48 18.75
CA SER A 69 3.83 -16.15 19.68
C SER A 69 5.08 -15.34 19.99
N ALA A 70 5.50 -14.46 19.09
CA ALA A 70 6.74 -13.69 19.21
C ALA A 70 6.59 -12.21 18.81
N PRO A 71 5.54 -11.48 19.31
CA PRO A 71 5.27 -10.10 18.87
C PRO A 71 6.44 -9.14 19.14
N HIS A 72 7.06 -9.21 20.31
CA HIS A 72 8.18 -8.32 20.66
C HIS A 72 9.40 -8.54 19.74
N GLN A 73 9.76 -9.81 19.49
CA GLN A 73 10.89 -10.12 18.62
C GLN A 73 10.63 -9.74 17.15
N MET A 74 9.39 -9.82 16.71
CA MET A 74 8.99 -9.38 15.38
C MET A 74 9.10 -7.85 15.27
N MET A 75 8.56 -7.11 16.23
CA MET A 75 8.50 -5.64 16.20
C MET A 75 9.88 -4.96 16.28
N THR A 76 10.94 -5.64 16.72
CA THR A 76 12.30 -5.08 16.63
C THR A 76 12.82 -4.92 15.20
N SER A 77 12.21 -5.60 14.23
CA SER A 77 12.62 -5.55 12.80
C SER A 77 11.52 -4.96 11.90
N VAL A 78 10.43 -4.46 12.49
CA VAL A 78 9.27 -3.92 11.76
C VAL A 78 9.00 -2.48 12.18
N GLY A 79 9.01 -1.57 11.21
CA GLY A 79 8.52 -0.21 11.38
C GLY A 79 7.05 -0.12 10.99
N TYR A 80 6.24 0.63 11.73
CA TYR A 80 4.84 0.86 11.41
C TYR A 80 4.46 2.33 11.55
N ILE A 81 3.87 2.89 10.49
CA ILE A 81 3.26 4.22 10.51
C ILE A 81 1.77 4.05 10.18
N SER A 82 0.90 4.44 11.12
CA SER A 82 -0.55 4.47 10.89
C SER A 82 -1.01 5.84 10.40
N ASP A 83 -2.20 5.89 9.79
CA ASP A 83 -2.85 7.14 9.36
C ASP A 83 -3.17 8.10 10.53
N VAL A 84 -3.34 7.54 11.72
CA VAL A 84 -3.60 8.30 12.95
C VAL A 84 -2.29 8.55 13.68
N GLY A 85 -1.93 9.82 13.83
CA GLY A 85 -0.74 10.23 14.57
C GLY A 85 -0.75 9.68 16.01
N ILE A 86 0.14 8.73 16.29
CA ILE A 86 0.21 7.99 17.58
C ILE A 86 0.97 8.80 18.64
N LEU A 87 1.77 9.80 18.23
CA LEU A 87 2.60 10.53 19.19
C LEU A 87 1.75 11.37 20.16
N PRO A 88 2.00 11.26 21.46
CA PRO A 88 1.29 12.05 22.48
C PRO A 88 1.43 13.54 22.21
N ARG A 89 0.31 14.24 22.12
CA ARG A 89 0.26 15.67 21.76
C ARG A 89 1.03 16.60 22.71
N TRP A 90 1.22 16.18 23.97
CA TRP A 90 1.98 16.92 24.99
C TRP A 90 3.50 16.71 24.87
N LEU A 91 3.96 15.66 24.19
CA LEU A 91 5.37 15.30 24.07
C LEU A 91 6.11 16.34 23.22
N LYS A 92 7.35 16.67 23.59
CA LYS A 92 8.24 17.47 22.73
C LYS A 92 8.93 16.56 21.70
N VAL A 93 9.32 17.12 20.56
CA VAL A 93 10.05 16.38 19.51
C VAL A 93 11.30 15.72 20.08
N ASN A 94 12.13 16.47 20.80
CA ASN A 94 13.36 15.93 21.41
C ASN A 94 13.08 14.83 22.44
N ASP A 95 11.97 14.91 23.17
CA ASP A 95 11.60 13.89 24.14
C ASP A 95 11.10 12.61 23.43
N ALA A 96 10.44 12.77 22.26
CA ALA A 96 10.07 11.61 21.41
C ALA A 96 11.32 10.86 20.93
N LEU A 97 12.35 11.57 20.47
CA LEU A 97 13.62 10.94 20.06
C LEU A 97 14.26 10.16 21.20
N LYS A 98 14.42 10.78 22.38
CA LYS A 98 15.00 10.15 23.57
C LYS A 98 14.19 8.94 24.05
N PHE A 99 12.86 9.05 24.02
CA PHE A 99 11.98 7.94 24.39
C PHE A 99 12.14 6.76 23.43
N THR A 100 12.17 7.03 22.13
CA THR A 100 12.38 5.98 21.13
C THR A 100 13.75 5.31 21.28
N GLN A 101 14.80 6.10 21.53
CA GLN A 101 16.15 5.58 21.83
C GLN A 101 16.17 4.66 23.06
N ALA A 102 15.39 5.00 24.08
CA ALA A 102 15.33 4.20 25.32
C ALA A 102 14.61 2.86 25.15
N ILE A 103 13.66 2.75 24.21
CA ILE A 103 12.82 1.55 24.03
C ILE A 103 13.22 0.71 22.82
N HIS A 104 13.85 1.28 21.79
CA HIS A 104 14.19 0.55 20.58
C HIS A 104 15.71 0.32 20.49
N PRO A 105 16.20 -0.94 20.54
CA PRO A 105 17.63 -1.24 20.64
C PRO A 105 18.47 -0.77 19.46
N GLN A 106 17.84 -0.67 18.27
CA GLN A 106 18.51 -0.30 17.01
C GLN A 106 18.22 1.14 16.58
N PHE A 107 17.74 2.00 17.50
CA PHE A 107 17.46 3.39 17.16
C PHE A 107 18.73 4.24 17.11
N ASP A 108 19.00 4.82 15.95
CA ASP A 108 20.10 5.74 15.72
C ASP A 108 19.65 7.18 15.90
N LEU A 109 20.02 7.77 17.04
CA LEU A 109 19.66 9.15 17.39
C LEU A 109 20.30 10.18 16.44
N GLU A 110 21.52 9.94 15.98
CA GLU A 110 22.23 10.85 15.07
C GLU A 110 21.56 10.86 13.71
N LYS A 111 21.17 9.69 13.21
CA LYS A 111 20.37 9.54 11.97
C LYS A 111 19.04 10.26 12.09
N ALA A 112 18.33 10.11 13.22
CA ALA A 112 17.06 10.82 13.45
C ALA A 112 17.25 12.33 13.41
N HIS A 113 18.31 12.85 14.05
CA HIS A 113 18.64 14.27 13.99
C HIS A 113 19.01 14.73 12.58
N ALA A 114 19.79 13.95 11.82
CA ALA A 114 20.16 14.27 10.44
C ALA A 114 18.92 14.33 9.51
N ILE A 115 17.95 13.42 9.71
CA ILE A 115 16.68 13.45 8.98
C ILE A 115 15.87 14.69 9.33
N LEU A 116 15.71 15.00 10.62
CA LEU A 116 14.94 16.14 11.08
C LEU A 116 15.58 17.49 10.71
N ALA A 117 16.91 17.55 10.59
CA ALA A 117 17.62 18.75 10.16
C ALA A 117 17.29 19.17 8.72
N LYS A 118 16.74 18.26 7.90
CA LYS A 118 16.22 18.52 6.54
C LYS A 118 14.78 19.05 6.54
N THR A 119 14.18 19.24 7.71
CA THR A 119 12.79 19.69 7.91
C THR A 119 12.74 20.96 8.76
N ASP A 120 11.59 21.65 8.71
CA ASP A 120 11.34 22.84 9.55
C ASP A 120 10.81 22.49 10.96
N ILE A 121 11.06 21.25 11.46
CA ILE A 121 10.53 20.77 12.72
C ILE A 121 11.42 21.21 13.89
N PRO A 122 10.96 22.13 14.78
CA PRO A 122 11.77 22.56 15.92
C PRO A 122 11.83 21.49 17.02
N LEU A 123 13.02 21.05 17.40
CA LEU A 123 13.23 19.98 18.40
C LEU A 123 12.59 20.25 19.76
N LYS A 124 12.46 21.51 20.16
CA LYS A 124 11.86 21.94 21.45
C LYS A 124 10.34 22.06 21.40
N GLN A 125 9.73 21.97 20.20
CA GLN A 125 8.29 22.14 20.02
C GLN A 125 7.53 20.89 20.49
N ARG A 126 6.30 21.11 20.96
CA ARG A 126 5.39 20.00 21.31
C ARG A 126 4.66 19.51 20.06
N VAL A 127 4.39 18.22 19.98
CA VAL A 127 3.66 17.57 18.87
C VAL A 127 2.32 18.27 18.58
N LYS A 128 1.60 18.75 19.61
CA LYS A 128 0.32 19.49 19.42
C LYS A 128 0.44 20.77 18.61
N ALA A 129 1.63 21.36 18.51
CA ALA A 129 1.88 22.60 17.80
C ALA A 129 2.49 22.39 16.40
N LEU A 130 2.71 21.13 16.01
CA LEU A 130 3.13 20.75 14.66
C LEU A 130 1.92 20.67 13.74
N SER A 131 2.10 20.98 12.45
CA SER A 131 1.13 20.69 11.41
C SER A 131 1.00 19.17 11.22
N LYS A 132 -0.05 18.70 10.55
CA LYS A 132 -0.21 17.28 10.24
C LYS A 132 0.99 16.74 9.44
N GLY A 133 1.45 17.47 8.43
CA GLY A 133 2.64 17.12 7.64
C GLY A 133 3.90 17.00 8.50
N MET A 134 4.14 17.94 9.40
CA MET A 134 5.29 17.90 10.32
C MET A 134 5.19 16.68 11.27
N VAL A 135 4.00 16.33 11.75
CA VAL A 135 3.82 15.11 12.59
C VAL A 135 4.15 13.87 11.79
N THR A 136 3.70 13.78 10.54
CA THR A 136 4.02 12.65 9.65
C THR A 136 5.52 12.56 9.36
N GLN A 137 6.19 13.69 9.09
CA GLN A 137 7.65 13.74 8.92
C GLN A 137 8.40 13.33 10.19
N LEU A 138 7.91 13.74 11.37
CA LEU A 138 8.50 13.31 12.65
C LEU A 138 8.35 11.79 12.83
N HIS A 139 7.19 11.21 12.56
CA HIS A 139 7.00 9.75 12.60
C HIS A 139 7.95 9.04 11.64
N LEU A 140 8.06 9.53 10.41
CA LEU A 140 8.95 8.97 9.42
C LEU A 140 10.41 9.03 9.89
N ALA A 141 10.86 10.16 10.44
CA ALA A 141 12.22 10.30 10.98
C ALA A 141 12.50 9.30 12.11
N LEU A 142 11.53 9.09 13.03
CA LEU A 142 11.65 8.10 14.09
C LEU A 142 11.80 6.68 13.54
N VAL A 143 10.96 6.31 12.56
CA VAL A 143 10.97 4.94 12.00
C VAL A 143 12.18 4.69 11.11
N LEU A 144 12.59 5.66 10.29
CA LEU A 144 13.78 5.54 9.43
C LEU A 144 15.10 5.47 10.22
N ALA A 145 15.11 6.01 11.45
CA ALA A 145 16.23 5.91 12.36
C ALA A 145 16.32 4.57 13.09
N MET A 146 15.29 3.72 12.98
CA MET A 146 15.36 2.32 13.41
C MET A 146 15.91 1.48 12.25
N ASP A 147 16.78 0.53 12.53
CA ASP A 147 17.29 -0.39 11.51
C ASP A 147 16.29 -1.54 11.27
N VAL A 148 15.14 -1.20 10.67
CA VAL A 148 14.06 -2.16 10.40
C VAL A 148 14.21 -2.78 9.01
N GLN A 149 13.84 -4.06 8.88
CA GLN A 149 13.86 -4.82 7.62
C GLN A 149 12.55 -4.68 6.84
N LEU A 150 11.45 -4.45 7.55
CA LEU A 150 10.12 -4.30 7.00
C LEU A 150 9.51 -2.99 7.49
N LEU A 151 9.05 -2.17 6.56
CA LEU A 151 8.28 -0.96 6.85
C LEU A 151 6.85 -1.14 6.37
N ILE A 152 5.89 -0.95 7.26
CA ILE A 152 4.45 -1.01 6.96
C ILE A 152 3.87 0.39 7.14
N LEU A 153 3.21 0.89 6.10
CA LEU A 153 2.60 2.21 6.06
C LEU A 153 1.09 2.06 5.81
N ASP A 154 0.28 2.58 6.72
CA ASP A 154 -1.18 2.53 6.60
C ASP A 154 -1.73 3.92 6.29
N GLU A 155 -2.10 4.18 5.02
CA GLU A 155 -2.57 5.46 4.49
C GLU A 155 -1.66 6.66 4.91
N PRO A 156 -0.34 6.58 4.73
CA PRO A 156 0.61 7.48 5.40
C PRO A 156 0.50 8.94 4.98
N THR A 157 -0.02 9.21 3.77
CA THR A 157 -0.13 10.55 3.18
C THR A 157 -1.55 11.11 3.24
N LEU A 158 -2.49 10.39 3.87
CA LEU A 158 -3.88 10.83 3.97
C LEU A 158 -4.02 12.20 4.63
N GLY A 159 -4.58 13.16 3.88
CA GLY A 159 -4.79 14.54 4.33
C GLY A 159 -3.53 15.40 4.39
N LEU A 160 -2.44 14.98 3.75
CA LEU A 160 -1.29 15.82 3.43
C LEU A 160 -1.53 16.54 2.11
N ASP A 161 -0.95 17.73 1.95
CA ASP A 161 -0.87 18.39 0.66
C ASP A 161 0.16 17.71 -0.28
N ILE A 162 0.12 18.06 -1.56
CA ILE A 162 0.93 17.43 -2.60
C ILE A 162 2.44 17.57 -2.36
N VAL A 163 2.89 18.65 -1.75
CA VAL A 163 4.32 18.91 -1.50
C VAL A 163 4.82 17.96 -0.40
N TYR A 164 4.10 17.88 0.73
CA TYR A 164 4.47 16.97 1.82
C TYR A 164 4.37 15.50 1.41
N ARG A 165 3.42 15.12 0.56
CA ARG A 165 3.33 13.75 0.02
C ARG A 165 4.57 13.39 -0.80
N SER A 166 4.96 14.26 -1.73
CA SER A 166 6.15 14.05 -2.56
C SER A 166 7.41 13.93 -1.69
N GLN A 167 7.59 14.82 -0.72
CA GLN A 167 8.72 14.77 0.21
C GLN A 167 8.74 13.47 1.03
N PHE A 168 7.58 13.00 1.49
CA PHE A 168 7.45 11.76 2.25
C PHE A 168 7.95 10.55 1.45
N TYR A 169 7.49 10.37 0.22
CA TYR A 169 7.92 9.25 -0.61
C TYR A 169 9.38 9.37 -1.06
N GLN A 170 9.86 10.56 -1.38
CA GLN A 170 11.28 10.78 -1.69
C GLN A 170 12.18 10.43 -0.50
N GLN A 171 11.77 10.73 0.71
CA GLN A 171 12.52 10.41 1.91
C GLN A 171 12.58 8.88 2.14
N ILE A 172 11.48 8.15 1.89
CA ILE A 172 11.46 6.69 1.93
C ILE A 172 12.41 6.11 0.88
N LEU A 173 12.37 6.61 -0.36
CA LEU A 173 13.26 6.18 -1.43
C LEU A 173 14.74 6.35 -1.05
N ASN A 174 15.09 7.52 -0.53
CA ASN A 174 16.49 7.86 -0.26
C ASN A 174 17.05 7.22 1.01
N GLU A 175 16.21 7.04 2.05
CA GLU A 175 16.69 6.68 3.39
C GLU A 175 16.33 5.24 3.80
N PHE A 176 15.36 4.63 3.14
CA PHE A 176 14.88 3.30 3.51
C PHE A 176 15.11 2.26 2.42
N LEU A 177 14.78 2.54 1.16
CA LEU A 177 14.79 1.51 0.12
C LEU A 177 16.22 1.05 -0.20
N SER A 178 16.43 -0.25 -0.07
CA SER A 178 17.60 -1.01 -0.49
C SER A 178 17.14 -2.42 -0.85
N GLU A 179 17.98 -3.20 -1.53
CA GLU A 179 17.63 -4.54 -2.02
C GLU A 179 17.14 -5.50 -0.93
N ASP A 180 17.56 -5.29 0.33
CA ASP A 180 17.21 -6.15 1.46
C ASP A 180 15.99 -5.65 2.27
N ARG A 181 15.47 -4.45 1.97
CA ARG A 181 14.38 -3.85 2.75
C ARG A 181 13.05 -3.94 2.03
N THR A 182 12.03 -4.33 2.77
CA THR A 182 10.68 -4.54 2.25
C THR A 182 9.76 -3.43 2.70
N LEU A 183 8.92 -2.94 1.78
CA LEU A 183 7.94 -1.90 2.04
C LEU A 183 6.53 -2.41 1.69
N LEU A 184 5.60 -2.31 2.63
CA LEU A 184 4.17 -2.55 2.40
C LEU A 184 3.39 -1.26 2.66
N ILE A 185 2.74 -0.72 1.63
CA ILE A 185 1.96 0.53 1.73
C ILE A 185 0.50 0.22 1.48
N SER A 186 -0.39 0.55 2.43
CA SER A 186 -1.81 0.61 2.13
C SER A 186 -2.21 1.99 1.63
N THR A 187 -2.99 2.04 0.57
CA THR A 187 -3.54 3.29 0.05
C THR A 187 -4.80 3.07 -0.79
N HIS A 188 -5.60 4.11 -0.93
CA HIS A 188 -6.66 4.22 -1.94
C HIS A 188 -6.26 5.20 -3.07
N GLN A 189 -5.08 5.83 -2.99
CA GLN A 189 -4.52 6.81 -3.94
C GLN A 189 -3.28 6.21 -4.61
N VAL A 190 -3.49 5.25 -5.51
CA VAL A 190 -2.41 4.44 -6.08
C VAL A 190 -1.47 5.24 -6.98
N GLU A 191 -1.97 6.27 -7.63
CA GLU A 191 -1.20 7.13 -8.55
C GLU A 191 0.02 7.77 -7.87
N GLU A 192 -0.05 7.98 -6.55
CA GLU A 192 1.05 8.57 -5.78
C GLU A 192 2.25 7.63 -5.61
N ILE A 193 2.01 6.33 -5.65
CA ILE A 193 3.03 5.30 -5.36
C ILE A 193 3.29 4.36 -6.53
N GLU A 194 2.54 4.44 -7.63
CA GLU A 194 2.63 3.51 -8.76
C GLU A 194 4.06 3.34 -9.25
N SER A 195 4.84 4.43 -9.34
CA SER A 195 6.22 4.39 -9.80
C SER A 195 7.20 3.70 -8.84
N LEU A 196 6.79 3.46 -7.60
CA LEU A 196 7.60 2.81 -6.56
C LEU A 196 7.33 1.31 -6.47
N LEU A 197 6.15 0.87 -6.93
CA LEU A 197 5.66 -0.48 -6.72
C LEU A 197 6.41 -1.51 -7.55
N THR A 198 6.67 -2.64 -6.94
CA THR A 198 7.11 -3.87 -7.61
C THR A 198 6.03 -4.95 -7.59
N HIS A 199 5.05 -4.83 -6.69
CA HIS A 199 3.99 -5.80 -6.50
C HIS A 199 2.68 -5.14 -6.07
N LEU A 200 1.55 -5.71 -6.48
CA LEU A 200 0.21 -5.20 -6.22
C LEU A 200 -0.65 -6.24 -5.51
N ILE A 201 -1.38 -5.79 -4.49
CA ILE A 201 -2.44 -6.54 -3.84
C ILE A 201 -3.69 -5.67 -3.84
N PHE A 202 -4.72 -6.08 -4.59
CA PHE A 202 -6.03 -5.42 -4.54
C PHE A 202 -6.92 -6.11 -3.52
N ILE A 203 -7.48 -5.32 -2.61
CA ILE A 203 -8.44 -5.78 -1.61
C ILE A 203 -9.75 -5.00 -1.72
N ASP A 204 -10.87 -5.72 -1.72
CA ASP A 204 -12.20 -5.14 -1.69
C ASP A 204 -13.15 -6.00 -0.87
N GLN A 205 -13.99 -5.37 -0.04
CA GLN A 205 -14.95 -6.07 0.82
C GLN A 205 -14.33 -7.23 1.61
N GLY A 206 -13.13 -7.02 2.13
CA GLY A 206 -12.39 -8.02 2.90
C GLY A 206 -11.82 -9.18 2.11
N LYS A 207 -11.80 -9.14 0.76
CA LYS A 207 -11.29 -10.20 -0.12
C LYS A 207 -10.19 -9.71 -1.02
N ILE A 208 -9.18 -10.54 -1.27
CA ILE A 208 -8.15 -10.26 -2.28
C ILE A 208 -8.76 -10.46 -3.67
N ARG A 209 -8.57 -9.45 -4.54
CA ARG A 209 -9.04 -9.44 -5.92
C ARG A 209 -7.91 -9.63 -6.93
N LEU A 210 -6.73 -9.18 -6.57
CA LEU A 210 -5.50 -9.34 -7.34
C LEU A 210 -4.34 -9.47 -6.36
N ASP A 211 -3.39 -10.34 -6.66
CA ASP A 211 -2.09 -10.46 -6.01
C ASP A 211 -1.10 -10.85 -7.10
N ALA A 212 -0.27 -9.88 -7.54
CA ALA A 212 0.61 -10.08 -8.68
C ALA A 212 1.83 -9.12 -8.66
N ALA A 213 2.93 -9.58 -9.25
CA ALA A 213 4.04 -8.69 -9.59
C ALA A 213 3.59 -7.65 -10.63
N LEU A 214 4.14 -6.44 -10.53
CA LEU A 214 3.73 -5.32 -11.40
C LEU A 214 4.02 -5.59 -12.87
N ASP A 215 5.12 -6.28 -13.17
CA ASP A 215 5.48 -6.67 -14.54
C ASP A 215 4.48 -7.68 -15.12
N ASP A 216 3.97 -8.61 -14.31
CA ASP A 216 2.94 -9.55 -14.72
C ASP A 216 1.62 -8.83 -15.01
N VAL A 217 1.27 -7.84 -14.17
CA VAL A 217 0.10 -6.98 -14.40
C VAL A 217 0.21 -6.27 -15.74
N TYR A 218 1.36 -5.63 -16.01
CA TYR A 218 1.57 -4.92 -17.27
C TYR A 218 1.71 -5.82 -18.49
N SER A 219 2.12 -7.06 -18.33
CA SER A 219 2.13 -8.03 -19.42
C SER A 219 0.75 -8.55 -19.77
N ARG A 220 -0.09 -8.77 -18.74
CA ARG A 220 -1.41 -9.39 -18.86
C ARG A 220 -2.51 -8.40 -19.24
N TYR A 221 -2.49 -7.17 -18.65
CA TYR A 221 -3.54 -6.18 -18.85
C TYR A 221 -3.10 -5.07 -19.78
N ARG A 222 -3.96 -4.72 -20.75
CA ARG A 222 -3.72 -3.65 -21.72
C ARG A 222 -4.93 -2.72 -21.79
N ALA A 223 -4.66 -1.42 -21.86
CA ALA A 223 -5.65 -0.42 -22.18
C ALA A 223 -5.57 -0.07 -23.68
N VAL A 224 -6.72 0.06 -24.32
CA VAL A 224 -6.84 0.41 -25.74
C VAL A 224 -7.83 1.54 -25.88
N ASP A 225 -7.41 2.62 -26.56
CA ASP A 225 -8.29 3.68 -26.97
C ASP A 225 -8.93 3.27 -28.33
N VAL A 226 -10.11 2.66 -28.21
CA VAL A 226 -10.84 2.04 -29.33
C VAL A 226 -11.59 3.10 -30.13
N VAL A 227 -11.37 3.15 -31.44
CA VAL A 227 -12.09 4.07 -32.32
C VAL A 227 -13.53 3.62 -32.57
N LYS A 228 -14.43 4.56 -32.87
CA LYS A 228 -15.89 4.26 -33.04
C LYS A 228 -16.19 3.12 -34.01
N SER A 229 -15.44 3.02 -35.11
CA SER A 229 -15.60 1.98 -36.13
C SER A 229 -15.26 0.57 -35.62
N GLN A 230 -14.41 0.45 -34.60
CA GLN A 230 -13.94 -0.83 -34.06
C GLN A 230 -14.66 -1.25 -32.76
N MET A 231 -15.60 -0.45 -32.27
CA MET A 231 -16.33 -0.73 -31.01
C MET A 231 -16.98 -2.12 -30.96
N SER A 232 -17.60 -2.57 -32.07
CA SER A 232 -18.24 -3.88 -32.15
C SER A 232 -17.22 -5.04 -32.04
N ALA A 233 -16.11 -4.92 -32.76
CA ALA A 233 -15.01 -5.89 -32.72
C ALA A 233 -14.39 -5.95 -31.32
N ALA A 234 -14.13 -4.77 -30.71
CA ALA A 234 -13.57 -4.67 -29.35
C ALA A 234 -14.46 -5.32 -28.30
N ARG A 235 -15.78 -5.10 -28.34
CA ARG A 235 -16.74 -5.76 -27.44
C ARG A 235 -16.78 -7.27 -27.62
N GLY A 236 -16.54 -7.77 -28.83
CA GLY A 236 -16.41 -9.20 -29.13
C GLY A 236 -15.29 -9.87 -28.35
N LEU A 237 -14.21 -9.15 -28.01
CA LEU A 237 -13.09 -9.62 -27.18
C LEU A 237 -13.38 -9.55 -25.67
N LYS A 238 -14.58 -9.16 -25.25
CA LYS A 238 -15.06 -9.14 -23.85
C LYS A 238 -14.14 -8.33 -22.91
N PRO A 239 -13.98 -7.01 -23.12
CA PRO A 239 -13.17 -6.18 -22.26
C PRO A 239 -13.60 -6.25 -20.80
N LEU A 240 -12.65 -6.07 -19.87
CA LEU A 240 -12.93 -5.96 -18.43
C LEU A 240 -13.78 -4.73 -18.13
N SER A 241 -13.51 -3.61 -18.80
CA SER A 241 -14.24 -2.35 -18.67
C SER A 241 -14.31 -1.63 -20.01
N GLU A 242 -15.33 -0.78 -20.13
CA GLU A 242 -15.53 0.14 -21.24
C GLU A 242 -15.87 1.51 -20.66
N GLN A 243 -15.03 2.50 -20.91
CA GLN A 243 -15.23 3.90 -20.53
C GLN A 243 -15.38 4.74 -21.78
N ALA A 244 -16.55 5.34 -21.97
CA ALA A 244 -16.84 6.17 -23.14
C ALA A 244 -15.91 7.39 -23.21
N GLN A 245 -15.42 7.70 -24.41
CA GLN A 245 -14.65 8.88 -24.76
C GLN A 245 -15.33 9.61 -25.92
N ILE A 246 -14.87 10.83 -26.24
CA ILE A 246 -15.46 11.67 -27.31
C ILE A 246 -15.41 10.97 -28.67
N GLU A 247 -14.29 10.28 -28.98
CA GLU A 247 -14.08 9.64 -30.29
C GLU A 247 -14.11 8.11 -30.24
N GLY A 248 -14.65 7.50 -29.19
CA GLY A 248 -14.72 6.05 -29.03
C GLY A 248 -14.85 5.64 -27.57
N ALA A 249 -14.02 4.70 -27.11
CA ALA A 249 -13.96 4.29 -25.72
C ALA A 249 -12.55 3.82 -25.32
N CYS A 250 -12.17 4.07 -24.08
CA CYS A 250 -11.07 3.35 -23.47
C CYS A 250 -11.57 2.00 -22.95
N MET A 251 -10.94 0.93 -23.38
CA MET A 251 -11.27 -0.44 -22.95
C MET A 251 -10.05 -1.13 -22.36
N ILE A 252 -10.26 -1.88 -21.28
CA ILE A 252 -9.19 -2.69 -20.65
C ILE A 252 -9.43 -4.15 -20.99
N PHE A 253 -8.38 -4.84 -21.44
CA PHE A 253 -8.41 -6.24 -21.81
C PHE A 253 -7.50 -7.08 -20.91
N ASP A 254 -7.91 -8.32 -20.63
CA ASP A 254 -7.20 -9.31 -19.84
C ASP A 254 -6.70 -10.44 -20.75
N GLY A 255 -5.38 -10.62 -20.87
CA GLY A 255 -4.75 -11.74 -21.58
C GLY A 255 -4.96 -11.74 -23.10
N VAL A 256 -5.39 -10.63 -23.70
CA VAL A 256 -5.54 -10.52 -25.15
C VAL A 256 -4.22 -10.13 -25.80
N SER A 257 -3.86 -10.77 -26.92
CA SER A 257 -2.59 -10.53 -27.61
C SER A 257 -2.45 -9.08 -28.10
N ALA A 258 -1.23 -8.55 -28.10
CA ALA A 258 -0.95 -7.19 -28.55
C ALA A 258 -1.34 -6.98 -30.04
N GLU A 259 -1.17 -8.02 -30.88
CA GLU A 259 -1.52 -7.97 -32.31
C GLU A 259 -3.03 -7.77 -32.49
N SER A 260 -3.84 -8.57 -31.78
CA SER A 260 -5.31 -8.45 -31.84
C SER A 260 -5.83 -7.10 -31.32
N LEU A 261 -5.13 -6.50 -30.37
CA LEU A 261 -5.49 -5.19 -29.81
C LEU A 261 -5.07 -4.03 -30.71
N ALA A 262 -3.96 -4.17 -31.46
CA ALA A 262 -3.46 -3.11 -32.36
C ALA A 262 -4.43 -2.78 -33.50
N GLU A 263 -5.29 -3.73 -33.91
CA GLU A 263 -6.32 -3.51 -34.92
C GLU A 263 -7.49 -2.67 -34.43
N LEU A 264 -7.67 -2.56 -33.11
CA LEU A 264 -8.82 -1.87 -32.48
C LEU A 264 -8.59 -0.38 -32.26
N GLY A 265 -7.32 0.02 -32.12
CA GLY A 265 -6.95 1.40 -31.79
C GLY A 265 -5.57 1.51 -31.16
N THR A 266 -5.34 2.61 -30.45
CA THR A 266 -4.05 2.85 -29.79
C THR A 266 -3.93 2.06 -28.49
N THR A 267 -2.98 1.11 -28.43
CA THR A 267 -2.70 0.31 -27.26
C THR A 267 -1.71 1.03 -26.34
N ARG A 268 -1.99 1.04 -25.06
CA ARG A 268 -1.09 1.58 -24.03
C ARG A 268 -1.02 0.68 -22.79
N ARG A 269 -0.03 0.94 -21.95
CA ARG A 269 0.03 0.32 -20.61
C ARG A 269 -1.21 0.74 -19.82
N VAL A 270 -1.82 -0.23 -19.11
CA VAL A 270 -2.93 0.06 -18.21
C VAL A 270 -2.42 0.83 -16.99
N GLY A 271 -3.09 1.89 -16.57
CA GLY A 271 -2.86 2.53 -15.28
C GLY A 271 -3.39 1.67 -14.14
N ILE A 272 -2.71 1.63 -13.01
CA ILE A 272 -3.12 0.77 -11.89
C ILE A 272 -4.46 1.21 -11.31
N ALA A 273 -4.72 2.52 -11.23
CA ALA A 273 -6.02 3.04 -10.81
C ALA A 273 -7.15 2.65 -11.77
N GLU A 274 -6.90 2.71 -13.08
CA GLU A 274 -7.86 2.29 -14.11
C GLU A 274 -8.17 0.79 -13.98
N LEU A 275 -7.13 -0.05 -13.81
CA LEU A 275 -7.29 -1.47 -13.62
C LEU A 275 -8.09 -1.79 -12.36
N PHE A 276 -7.77 -1.10 -11.25
CA PHE A 276 -8.50 -1.26 -10.00
C PHE A 276 -10.00 -0.98 -10.18
N VAL A 277 -10.35 0.15 -10.78
CA VAL A 277 -11.75 0.51 -11.06
C VAL A 277 -12.43 -0.52 -11.97
N ALA A 278 -11.72 -0.97 -13.02
CA ALA A 278 -12.25 -1.98 -13.96
C ALA A 278 -12.61 -3.29 -13.25
N MET A 279 -11.74 -3.77 -12.36
CA MET A 279 -11.96 -5.00 -11.62
C MET A 279 -13.12 -4.89 -10.62
N MET A 280 -13.22 -3.76 -9.90
CA MET A 280 -14.28 -3.54 -8.92
C MET A 280 -15.67 -3.38 -9.57
N THR A 281 -15.75 -2.72 -10.74
CA THR A 281 -17.04 -2.48 -11.44
C THR A 281 -17.62 -3.74 -12.07
N ARG A 282 -16.78 -4.70 -12.48
CA ARG A 282 -17.22 -5.96 -13.09
C ARG A 282 -18.03 -6.83 -12.12
N GLU A 283 -17.62 -6.91 -10.86
CA GLU A 283 -18.31 -7.73 -9.86
C GLU A 283 -19.67 -7.19 -9.47
N THR A 284 -19.83 -5.86 -9.43
CA THR A 284 -21.13 -5.24 -9.13
C THR A 284 -22.17 -5.60 -10.20
N LYS A 285 -21.75 -5.75 -11.47
CA LYS A 285 -22.65 -6.18 -12.56
C LYS A 285 -22.98 -7.67 -12.51
N SER A 286 -22.05 -8.53 -12.05
CA SER A 286 -22.27 -9.98 -11.93
C SER A 286 -23.23 -10.31 -10.78
N THR A 287 -23.21 -9.55 -9.68
CA THR A 287 -24.10 -9.74 -8.51
C THR A 287 -25.51 -9.17 -8.72
N ALA A 288 -25.68 -8.22 -9.64
CA ALA A 288 -26.98 -7.62 -9.97
C ALA A 288 -27.78 -8.40 -11.02
N SER A 289 -27.23 -9.51 -11.54
CA SER A 289 -27.84 -10.35 -12.59
C SER A 289 -28.31 -11.71 -12.05
N ILE A 290 -28.42 -11.88 -10.73
CA ILE A 290 -29.03 -13.00 -10.02
C ILE A 290 -30.23 -12.45 -9.22
#